data_76a149ea0bd648650d30df1a0829cbb2
#
_entry.id   76a149ea0bd648650d30df1a0829cbb2
#
_cell.length_a   1.000
_cell.length_b   1.000
_cell.length_c   1.000
_cell.angle_alpha   90.00
_cell.angle_beta   90.00
_cell.angle_gamma   90.00
#
_symmetry.space_group_name_H-M   'P 1'
#
loop_
_entity.id
_entity.type
_entity.pdbx_description
1 polymer ?
#
loop_
_entity_poly.entity_id
_entity_poly.type
_entity_poly.pdbx_seq_one_letter_code
_entity_poly.pdbx_strand_id
1 'polypeptide(L)'
;MNLPMAPLDTPPDLAPEDVPALQDEVRALARERDAVILAHNYQRPEVQDVADYVGDSLGLSRQGAATDATTIAFCGVHFMAETASILSPEKTVLIPDLDAGCSLAASIDAQQLRRWKAEHPGAVVVSYVNTTAE
;
A
#
# COMPACT_ATOMS: atom_id res chain seq x y z
N MET A 1 13.65 1.66 -11.37
CA MET A 1 14.60 1.82 -10.24
C MET A 1 14.52 0.55 -9.41
N ASN A 2 15.55 -0.36 -9.46
CA ASN A 2 15.54 -1.57 -8.63
C ASN A 2 15.91 -1.18 -7.21
N LEU A 3 14.94 -1.17 -6.31
CA LEU A 3 15.22 -1.12 -4.87
C LEU A 3 15.82 -2.48 -4.46
N PRO A 4 16.92 -2.51 -3.69
CA PRO A 4 17.46 -3.76 -3.19
C PRO A 4 16.43 -4.38 -2.24
N MET A 5 15.90 -5.55 -2.63
CA MET A 5 15.07 -6.36 -1.74
C MET A 5 15.95 -6.91 -0.62
N ALA A 6 15.55 -6.64 0.62
CA ALA A 6 16.06 -7.41 1.73
C ALA A 6 15.58 -8.86 1.58
N PRO A 7 16.41 -9.89 1.90
CA PRO A 7 15.92 -11.26 1.92
C PRO A 7 14.73 -11.34 2.88
N LEU A 8 13.61 -11.85 2.37
CA LEU A 8 12.45 -12.17 3.20
C LEU A 8 12.83 -13.37 4.08
N ASP A 9 13.43 -13.10 5.23
CA ASP A 9 13.42 -14.09 6.28
C ASP A 9 11.95 -14.31 6.62
N THR A 10 11.49 -15.56 6.50
CA THR A 10 10.14 -15.94 6.93
C THR A 10 9.97 -15.43 8.35
N PRO A 11 9.03 -14.51 8.62
CA PRO A 11 8.87 -14.00 9.97
C PRO A 11 8.63 -15.19 10.89
N PRO A 12 9.24 -15.23 12.09
CA PRO A 12 8.95 -16.28 13.03
C PRO A 12 7.44 -16.36 13.27
N ASP A 13 6.90 -17.56 13.39
CA ASP A 13 5.49 -17.75 13.75
C ASP A 13 5.23 -16.94 15.04
N LEU A 14 4.55 -15.81 14.88
CA LEU A 14 4.22 -14.93 15.97
C LEU A 14 3.19 -15.61 16.87
N ALA A 15 3.53 -15.87 18.12
CA ALA A 15 2.56 -16.42 19.05
C ALA A 15 1.45 -15.38 19.33
N PRO A 16 0.18 -15.79 19.40
CA PRO A 16 -0.93 -14.86 19.64
C PRO A 16 -0.75 -13.97 20.88
N GLU A 17 -0.08 -14.48 21.89
CA GLU A 17 0.24 -13.76 23.13
C GLU A 17 1.24 -12.61 22.96
N ASP A 18 2.06 -12.65 21.90
CA ASP A 18 3.06 -11.61 21.59
C ASP A 18 2.48 -10.44 20.77
N VAL A 19 1.31 -10.64 20.15
CA VAL A 19 0.68 -9.63 19.28
C VAL A 19 0.45 -8.29 19.97
N PRO A 20 -0.09 -8.22 21.21
CA PRO A 20 -0.33 -6.92 21.85
C PRO A 20 0.95 -6.13 22.11
N ALA A 21 2.03 -6.81 22.52
CA ALA A 21 3.32 -6.16 22.77
C ALA A 21 3.91 -5.60 21.46
N LEU A 22 3.82 -6.36 20.37
CA LEU A 22 4.28 -5.93 19.06
C LEU A 22 3.44 -4.75 18.53
N GLN A 23 2.12 -4.76 18.72
CA GLN A 23 1.26 -3.65 18.35
C GLN A 23 1.63 -2.36 19.10
N ASP A 24 1.95 -2.45 20.38
CA ASP A 24 2.39 -1.30 21.18
C ASP A 24 3.74 -0.76 20.69
N GLU A 25 4.68 -1.64 20.33
CA GLU A 25 5.96 -1.27 19.73
C GLU A 25 5.77 -0.57 18.40
N VAL A 26 4.94 -1.11 17.51
CA VAL A 26 4.63 -0.51 16.19
C VAL A 26 4.03 0.88 16.36
N ARG A 27 3.07 1.06 17.28
CA ARG A 27 2.49 2.39 17.56
C ARG A 27 3.52 3.36 18.12
N ALA A 28 4.43 2.90 18.98
CA ALA A 28 5.51 3.72 19.53
C ALA A 28 6.46 4.18 18.42
N LEU A 29 6.87 3.26 17.54
CA LEU A 29 7.73 3.54 16.41
C LEU A 29 7.08 4.49 15.39
N ALA A 30 5.79 4.32 15.12
CA ALA A 30 5.05 5.22 14.23
C ALA A 30 5.06 6.66 14.75
N ARG A 31 4.82 6.85 16.05
CA ARG A 31 4.92 8.19 16.68
C ARG A 31 6.32 8.77 16.61
N GLU A 32 7.36 7.96 16.87
CA GLU A 32 8.76 8.38 16.79
C GLU A 32 9.15 8.85 15.38
N ARG A 33 8.57 8.21 14.35
CA ARG A 33 8.91 8.44 12.94
C ARG A 33 7.96 9.40 12.24
N ASP A 34 7.07 10.07 12.98
CA ASP A 34 6.03 10.94 12.42
C ASP A 34 5.27 10.20 11.29
N ALA A 35 4.84 8.98 11.58
CA ALA A 35 4.18 8.11 10.62
C ALA A 35 2.71 7.88 10.97
N VAL A 36 1.86 7.88 9.93
CA VAL A 36 0.49 7.39 9.97
C VAL A 36 0.44 5.96 9.45
N ILE A 37 -0.30 5.09 10.13
CA ILE A 37 -0.52 3.71 9.71
C ILE A 37 -1.88 3.61 9.05
N LEU A 38 -1.90 3.25 7.77
CA LEU A 38 -3.11 3.04 6.98
C LEU A 38 -3.25 1.54 6.68
N ALA A 39 -4.38 0.92 7.04
CA ALA A 39 -4.62 -0.49 6.77
C ALA A 39 -5.84 -0.68 5.88
N HIS A 40 -5.67 -1.46 4.80
CA HIS A 40 -6.80 -1.87 4.00
C HIS A 40 -7.73 -2.80 4.80
N ASN A 41 -9.03 -2.69 4.62
CA ASN A 41 -10.06 -3.46 5.34
C ASN A 41 -10.05 -4.96 5.06
N TYR A 42 -9.18 -5.45 4.16
CA TYR A 42 -8.93 -6.89 3.94
C TYR A 42 -7.69 -7.40 4.68
N GLN A 43 -6.98 -6.53 5.41
CA GLN A 43 -5.87 -6.97 6.25
C GLN A 43 -6.36 -7.80 7.44
N ARG A 44 -5.45 -8.57 8.03
CA ARG A 44 -5.73 -9.34 9.25
C ARG A 44 -6.16 -8.39 10.37
N PRO A 45 -7.04 -8.84 11.28
CA PRO A 45 -7.52 -8.01 12.40
C PRO A 45 -6.38 -7.35 13.19
N GLU A 46 -5.30 -8.10 13.45
CA GLU A 46 -4.16 -7.63 14.23
C GLU A 46 -3.45 -6.42 13.57
N VAL A 47 -3.48 -6.35 12.23
CA VAL A 47 -2.95 -5.22 11.46
C VAL A 47 -3.93 -4.05 11.46
N GLN A 48 -5.24 -4.34 11.35
CA GLN A 48 -6.27 -3.29 11.42
C GLN A 48 -6.29 -2.62 12.79
N ASP A 49 -6.10 -3.41 13.88
CA ASP A 49 -6.11 -2.91 15.26
C ASP A 49 -4.99 -1.91 15.55
N VAL A 50 -3.86 -1.99 14.84
CA VAL A 50 -2.73 -1.06 15.03
C VAL A 50 -2.81 0.18 14.16
N ALA A 51 -3.68 0.17 13.15
CA ALA A 51 -3.79 1.26 12.19
C ALA A 51 -4.50 2.50 12.75
N ASP A 52 -4.08 3.68 12.30
CA ASP A 52 -4.75 4.94 12.57
C ASP A 52 -6.06 5.06 11.75
N TYR A 53 -6.06 4.51 10.53
CA TYR A 53 -7.22 4.46 9.65
C TYR A 53 -7.34 3.11 8.97
N VAL A 54 -8.57 2.59 8.93
CA VAL A 54 -8.94 1.37 8.19
C VAL A 54 -9.98 1.74 7.14
N GLY A 55 -9.79 1.28 5.90
CA GLY A 55 -10.72 1.63 4.82
C GLY A 55 -10.42 0.95 3.49
N ASP A 56 -11.05 1.47 2.44
CA ASP A 56 -10.80 1.07 1.06
C ASP A 56 -9.59 1.80 0.45
N SER A 57 -9.17 1.35 -0.74
CA SER A 57 -7.97 1.84 -1.42
C SER A 57 -7.97 3.36 -1.65
N LEU A 58 -9.09 3.92 -2.11
CA LEU A 58 -9.19 5.36 -2.44
C LEU A 58 -9.34 6.20 -1.17
N GLY A 59 -10.15 5.73 -0.22
CA GLY A 59 -10.36 6.41 1.06
C GLY A 59 -9.05 6.54 1.82
N LEU A 60 -8.27 5.47 1.91
CA LEU A 60 -6.95 5.48 2.59
C LEU A 60 -5.94 6.39 1.89
N SER A 61 -5.89 6.39 0.55
CA SER A 61 -4.98 7.28 -0.18
C SER A 61 -5.33 8.77 0.05
N ARG A 62 -6.61 9.10 0.17
CA ARG A 62 -7.07 10.45 0.53
C ARG A 62 -6.72 10.81 1.98
N GLN A 63 -6.83 9.86 2.92
CA GLN A 63 -6.41 10.06 4.31
C GLN A 63 -4.90 10.29 4.38
N GLY A 64 -4.11 9.52 3.64
CA GLY A 64 -2.66 9.72 3.54
C GLY A 64 -2.30 11.12 3.01
N ALA A 65 -3.03 11.62 2.01
CA ALA A 65 -2.82 12.97 1.50
C ALA A 65 -3.24 14.06 2.48
N ALA A 66 -4.26 13.81 3.31
CA ALA A 66 -4.81 14.80 4.25
C ALA A 66 -4.08 14.86 5.60
N THR A 67 -3.30 13.84 5.97
CA THR A 67 -2.55 13.83 7.24
C THR A 67 -1.36 14.78 7.20
N ASP A 68 -1.00 15.34 8.36
CA ASP A 68 0.21 16.14 8.52
C ASP A 68 1.48 15.28 8.68
N ALA A 69 1.34 13.96 8.92
CA ALA A 69 2.47 13.04 9.06
C ALA A 69 3.36 13.05 7.80
N THR A 70 4.66 12.99 8.00
CA THR A 70 5.66 12.97 6.92
C THR A 70 5.88 11.58 6.31
N THR A 71 5.46 10.55 7.04
CA THR A 71 5.58 9.15 6.64
C THR A 71 4.22 8.45 6.64
N ILE A 72 3.98 7.63 5.63
CA ILE A 72 2.79 6.77 5.52
C ILE A 72 3.25 5.33 5.53
N ALA A 73 2.85 4.53 6.53
CA ALA A 73 2.98 3.08 6.53
C ALA A 73 1.70 2.48 5.96
N PHE A 74 1.73 2.03 4.70
CA PHE A 74 0.55 1.55 3.99
C PHE A 74 0.46 0.02 4.06
N CYS A 75 -0.39 -0.51 4.92
CA CYS A 75 -0.66 -1.95 5.05
C CYS A 75 -1.75 -2.35 4.05
N GLY A 76 -1.34 -2.67 2.85
CA GLY A 76 -2.19 -3.04 1.71
C GLY A 76 -1.38 -3.66 0.60
N VAL A 77 -1.93 -3.69 -0.62
CA VAL A 77 -1.24 -4.18 -1.80
C VAL A 77 -0.47 -3.07 -2.52
N HIS A 78 0.49 -3.45 -3.33
CA HIS A 78 1.49 -2.56 -3.92
C HIS A 78 0.89 -1.32 -4.61
N PHE A 79 -0.12 -1.48 -5.49
CA PHE A 79 -0.71 -0.35 -6.21
C PHE A 79 -1.35 0.70 -5.28
N MET A 80 -1.77 0.30 -4.06
CA MET A 80 -2.32 1.26 -3.09
C MET A 80 -1.23 2.18 -2.54
N ALA A 81 -0.05 1.62 -2.25
CA ALA A 81 1.12 2.40 -1.85
C ALA A 81 1.60 3.32 -2.99
N GLU A 82 1.58 2.83 -4.24
CA GLU A 82 1.86 3.68 -5.42
C GLU A 82 0.88 4.84 -5.52
N THR A 83 -0.42 4.58 -5.37
CA THR A 83 -1.45 5.63 -5.38
C THR A 83 -1.24 6.66 -4.28
N ALA A 84 -0.92 6.20 -3.05
CA ALA A 84 -0.61 7.09 -1.95
C ALA A 84 0.63 7.95 -2.25
N SER A 85 1.66 7.37 -2.84
CA SER A 85 2.89 8.09 -3.24
C SER A 85 2.64 9.12 -4.34
N ILE A 86 1.77 8.81 -5.30
CA ILE A 86 1.39 9.76 -6.37
C ILE A 86 0.61 10.96 -5.80
N LEU A 87 -0.29 10.71 -4.84
CA LEU A 87 -1.11 11.76 -4.22
C LEU A 87 -0.35 12.59 -3.18
N SER A 88 0.76 12.06 -2.66
CA SER A 88 1.58 12.69 -1.61
C SER A 88 3.06 12.57 -1.94
N PRO A 89 3.52 13.22 -3.04
CA PRO A 89 4.88 13.06 -3.55
C PRO A 89 5.97 13.60 -2.59
N GLU A 90 5.57 14.43 -1.64
CA GLU A 90 6.45 14.99 -0.60
C GLU A 90 6.65 14.05 0.60
N LYS A 91 5.82 12.99 0.71
CA LYS A 91 5.83 12.07 1.86
C LYS A 91 6.60 10.79 1.54
N THR A 92 7.15 10.18 2.57
CA THR A 92 7.72 8.83 2.47
C THR A 92 6.59 7.82 2.60
N VAL A 93 6.36 7.00 1.57
CA VAL A 93 5.40 5.90 1.62
C VAL A 93 6.13 4.58 1.75
N LEU A 94 5.82 3.85 2.80
CA LEU A 94 6.37 2.53 3.12
C LEU A 94 5.28 1.48 2.94
N ILE A 95 5.67 0.32 2.43
CA ILE A 95 4.83 -0.89 2.36
C ILE A 95 5.58 -2.04 3.02
N PRO A 96 4.94 -2.80 3.92
CA PRO A 96 5.60 -3.89 4.66
C PRO A 96 6.08 -5.03 3.75
N ASP A 97 5.37 -5.29 2.65
CA ASP A 97 5.68 -6.35 1.70
C ASP A 97 5.54 -5.82 0.26
N LEU A 98 6.66 -5.74 -0.46
CA LEU A 98 6.68 -5.29 -1.86
C LEU A 98 6.03 -6.27 -2.83
N ASP A 99 5.94 -7.55 -2.44
CA ASP A 99 5.31 -8.60 -3.24
C ASP A 99 3.80 -8.73 -2.96
N ALA A 100 3.24 -7.88 -2.09
CA ALA A 100 1.82 -7.83 -1.80
C ALA A 100 1.03 -7.43 -3.05
N GLY A 101 0.71 -8.42 -3.88
CA GLY A 101 0.07 -8.26 -5.18
C GLY A 101 -1.46 -8.25 -5.10
N CYS A 102 -2.07 -7.86 -6.23
CA CYS A 102 -3.50 -7.92 -6.44
C CYS A 102 -3.77 -8.51 -7.83
N SER A 103 -4.52 -9.62 -7.89
CA SER A 103 -4.86 -10.27 -9.16
C SER A 103 -5.65 -9.37 -10.11
N LEU A 104 -6.44 -8.45 -9.58
CA LEU A 104 -7.16 -7.46 -10.38
C LEU A 104 -6.18 -6.44 -10.99
N ALA A 105 -5.24 -5.94 -10.22
CA ALA A 105 -4.20 -5.03 -10.73
C ALA A 105 -3.28 -5.72 -11.76
N ALA A 106 -3.04 -7.02 -11.61
CA ALA A 106 -2.23 -7.83 -12.52
C ALA A 106 -2.99 -8.31 -13.77
N SER A 107 -4.28 -7.96 -13.94
CA SER A 107 -5.10 -8.43 -15.07
C SER A 107 -4.72 -7.81 -16.41
N ILE A 108 -4.02 -6.69 -16.40
CA ILE A 108 -3.49 -5.99 -17.58
C ILE A 108 -2.15 -5.34 -17.23
N ASP A 109 -1.23 -5.34 -18.16
CA ASP A 109 0.02 -4.58 -18.09
C ASP A 109 0.05 -3.39 -19.07
N ALA A 110 1.00 -2.50 -18.86
CA ALA A 110 1.14 -1.29 -19.69
C ALA A 110 1.39 -1.63 -21.18
N GLN A 111 2.09 -2.73 -21.49
CA GLN A 111 2.37 -3.15 -22.85
C GLN A 111 1.08 -3.67 -23.53
N GLN A 112 0.28 -4.45 -22.82
CA GLN A 112 -1.02 -4.91 -23.32
C GLN A 112 -1.95 -3.72 -23.61
N LEU A 113 -2.02 -2.76 -22.69
CA LEU A 113 -2.82 -1.56 -22.87
C LEU A 113 -2.34 -0.74 -24.08
N ARG A 114 -1.04 -0.55 -24.27
CA ARG A 114 -0.49 0.15 -25.44
C ARG A 114 -0.87 -0.54 -26.76
N ARG A 115 -0.82 -1.88 -26.82
CA ARG A 115 -1.27 -2.65 -27.99
C ARG A 115 -2.76 -2.42 -28.27
N TRP A 116 -3.61 -2.54 -27.25
CA TRP A 116 -5.05 -2.31 -27.42
C TRP A 116 -5.37 -0.89 -27.90
N LYS A 117 -4.68 0.11 -27.37
CA LYS A 117 -4.83 1.49 -27.85
C LYS A 117 -4.42 1.67 -29.30
N ALA A 118 -3.39 0.96 -29.76
CA ALA A 118 -2.97 1.01 -31.16
C ALA A 118 -3.98 0.34 -32.10
N GLU A 119 -4.65 -0.72 -31.65
CA GLU A 119 -5.69 -1.43 -32.39
C GLU A 119 -7.03 -0.66 -32.43
N HIS A 120 -7.24 0.27 -31.49
CA HIS A 120 -8.48 1.04 -31.34
C HIS A 120 -8.20 2.56 -31.30
N PRO A 121 -7.74 3.17 -32.38
CA PRO A 121 -7.38 4.59 -32.40
C PRO A 121 -8.58 5.47 -32.06
N GLY A 122 -8.40 6.41 -31.15
CA GLY A 122 -9.45 7.32 -30.67
C GLY A 122 -10.34 6.75 -29.55
N ALA A 123 -10.20 5.50 -29.20
CA ALA A 123 -10.93 4.93 -28.05
C ALA A 123 -10.48 5.55 -26.71
N VAL A 124 -11.45 5.88 -25.87
CA VAL A 124 -11.19 6.35 -24.49
C VAL A 124 -10.99 5.14 -23.60
N VAL A 125 -9.91 5.17 -22.81
CA VAL A 125 -9.65 4.16 -21.79
C VAL A 125 -10.31 4.57 -20.48
N VAL A 126 -11.16 3.69 -19.94
CA VAL A 126 -11.75 3.82 -18.60
C VAL A 126 -11.32 2.62 -17.79
N SER A 127 -10.73 2.86 -16.63
CA SER A 127 -10.15 1.83 -15.78
C SER A 127 -10.44 2.12 -14.31
N TYR A 128 -10.40 1.06 -13.49
CA TYR A 128 -10.29 1.21 -12.05
C TYR A 128 -8.91 1.73 -11.65
N VAL A 129 -8.84 2.35 -10.47
CA VAL A 129 -7.57 2.74 -9.84
C VAL A 129 -6.71 1.52 -9.43
N ASN A 130 -7.32 0.34 -9.35
CA ASN A 130 -6.64 -0.92 -9.03
C ASN A 130 -5.79 -1.40 -10.21
N THR A 131 -4.78 -0.63 -10.56
CA THR A 131 -3.76 -0.93 -11.58
C THR A 131 -2.40 -0.49 -11.06
N THR A 132 -1.31 -0.99 -11.64
CA THR A 132 0.03 -0.45 -11.38
C THR A 132 0.15 0.98 -11.90
N ALA A 133 1.12 1.73 -11.38
CA ALA A 133 1.38 3.12 -11.80
C ALA A 133 1.96 3.24 -13.22
N GLU A 134 2.41 2.12 -13.83
CA GLU A 134 2.85 2.09 -15.24
C GLU A 134 1.69 2.30 -16.22
#